data_3dd593def54b27f39fd410a1e1ed0f9c
#
_entry.id   3dd593def54b27f39fd410a1e1ed0f9c
#
_cell.length_a   1.000
_cell.length_b   1.000
_cell.length_c   1.000
_cell.angle_alpha   90.00
_cell.angle_beta   90.00
_cell.angle_gamma   90.00
#
_symmetry.space_group_name_H-M   'P 1'
#
loop_
_entity.id
_entity.type
_entity.pdbx_description
1 polymer ?
#
loop_
_entity_poly.entity_id
_entity_poly.type
_entity_poly.pdbx_seq_one_letter_code
_entity_poly.pdbx_strand_id
1 'polypeptide(L)'
;IPVDGVRDSAALGDLAARQPGVAWVDRKASFDALFSLYRHVLTGLLGVALIIIAIGAVMRLGLRKGLISLVPSLLSLAAGLAALAFTGQPLNIFSLLALVLVLGIGINYTLFFSNPRGTPLTSLVAITLAMITTLLTLGMLVFSATQAI
;
A
#
# COMPACT_ATOMS: atom_id res chain seq x y z
N ILE A 1 27.10 7.70 21.60
CA ILE A 1 27.43 8.90 20.80
C ILE A 1 26.93 8.62 19.39
N PRO A 2 26.01 9.42 18.82
CA PRO A 2 25.61 9.28 17.43
C PRO A 2 26.79 9.66 16.53
N VAL A 3 27.06 8.82 15.53
CA VAL A 3 28.11 9.06 14.52
C VAL A 3 27.41 9.25 13.18
N ASP A 4 27.49 10.47 12.64
CA ASP A 4 26.93 10.83 11.33
C ASP A 4 27.99 10.76 10.23
N GLY A 5 27.54 10.50 9.00
CA GLY A 5 28.43 10.50 7.83
C GLY A 5 29.22 9.20 7.59
N VAL A 6 28.80 8.10 8.20
CA VAL A 6 29.43 6.79 8.05
C VAL A 6 29.26 6.27 6.63
N ARG A 7 30.35 6.12 5.88
CA ARG A 7 30.34 5.52 4.54
C ARG A 7 30.51 4.00 4.56
N ASP A 8 31.16 3.46 5.61
CA ASP A 8 31.42 2.04 5.78
C ASP A 8 31.10 1.62 7.22
N SER A 9 29.93 1.01 7.41
CA SER A 9 29.47 0.53 8.72
C SER A 9 30.20 -0.73 9.17
N ALA A 10 30.70 -1.55 8.24
CA ALA A 10 31.41 -2.77 8.55
C ALA A 10 32.77 -2.49 9.18
N ALA A 11 33.51 -1.52 8.65
CA ALA A 11 34.80 -1.11 9.19
C ALA A 11 34.69 -0.54 10.62
N LEU A 12 33.60 0.18 10.93
CA LEU A 12 33.34 0.68 12.28
C LEU A 12 32.91 -0.43 13.24
N GLY A 13 32.18 -1.44 12.76
CA GLY A 13 31.84 -2.62 13.53
C GLY A 13 33.10 -3.39 13.97
N ASP A 14 34.05 -3.59 13.06
CA ASP A 14 35.35 -4.25 13.34
C ASP A 14 36.22 -3.45 14.32
N LEU A 15 36.23 -2.13 14.22
CA LEU A 15 36.93 -1.25 15.15
C LEU A 15 36.30 -1.29 16.55
N ALA A 16 34.98 -1.31 16.64
CA ALA A 16 34.25 -1.39 17.91
C ALA A 16 34.46 -2.74 18.59
N ALA A 17 34.55 -3.84 17.82
CA ALA A 17 34.80 -5.17 18.35
C ALA A 17 36.19 -5.30 18.98
N ARG A 18 37.16 -4.44 18.62
CA ARG A 18 38.51 -4.43 19.15
C ARG A 18 38.67 -3.60 20.44
N GLN A 19 37.62 -2.85 20.85
CA GLN A 19 37.69 -2.02 22.05
C GLN A 19 36.76 -2.57 23.14
N PRO A 20 37.28 -2.94 24.32
CA PRO A 20 36.46 -3.42 25.42
C PRO A 20 35.55 -2.28 25.94
N GLY A 21 34.27 -2.56 26.06
CA GLY A 21 33.25 -1.60 26.53
C GLY A 21 32.54 -0.78 25.48
N VAL A 22 32.81 -1.01 24.18
CA VAL A 22 32.12 -0.36 23.07
C VAL A 22 31.22 -1.38 22.36
N ALA A 23 29.90 -1.16 22.36
CA ALA A 23 28.96 -1.92 21.56
C ALA A 23 28.58 -1.12 20.31
N TRP A 24 28.86 -1.67 19.14
CA TRP A 24 28.37 -1.10 17.88
C TRP A 24 26.92 -1.53 17.64
N VAL A 25 26.02 -0.58 17.59
CA VAL A 25 24.61 -0.82 17.24
C VAL A 25 24.35 -0.18 15.88
N ASP A 26 24.34 -1.00 14.84
CA ASP A 26 23.94 -0.58 13.50
C ASP A 26 22.42 -0.44 13.44
N ARG A 27 21.92 0.75 13.78
CA ARG A 27 20.49 1.06 13.70
C ARG A 27 19.96 0.90 12.28
N LYS A 28 20.77 1.25 11.28
CA LYS A 28 20.35 1.21 9.88
C LYS A 28 20.08 -0.22 9.43
N ALA A 29 20.98 -1.15 9.71
CA ALA A 29 20.81 -2.56 9.39
C ALA A 29 19.61 -3.19 10.13
N SER A 30 19.39 -2.80 11.39
CA SER A 30 18.25 -3.27 12.18
C SER A 30 16.92 -2.73 11.63
N PHE A 31 16.87 -1.46 11.21
CA PHE A 31 15.69 -0.89 10.57
C PHE A 31 15.44 -1.51 9.20
N ASP A 32 16.47 -1.70 8.37
CA ASP A 32 16.34 -2.31 7.05
C ASP A 32 15.84 -3.76 7.13
N ALA A 33 16.30 -4.53 8.11
CA ALA A 33 15.82 -5.88 8.36
C ALA A 33 14.34 -5.90 8.77
N LEU A 34 13.93 -5.01 9.69
CA LEU A 34 12.53 -4.86 10.09
C LEU A 34 11.67 -4.43 8.91
N PHE A 35 12.10 -3.44 8.14
CA PHE A 35 11.37 -2.96 6.97
C PHE A 35 11.23 -4.03 5.89
N SER A 36 12.25 -4.86 5.67
CA SER A 36 12.18 -5.98 4.72
C SER A 36 11.18 -7.04 5.17
N LEU A 37 11.16 -7.38 6.46
CA LEU A 37 10.21 -8.32 7.04
C LEU A 37 8.76 -7.80 6.90
N TYR A 38 8.53 -6.54 7.30
CA TYR A 38 7.21 -5.91 7.17
C TYR A 38 6.74 -5.84 5.72
N ARG A 39 7.64 -5.55 4.79
CA ARG A 39 7.33 -5.54 3.36
C ARG A 39 6.84 -6.89 2.87
N HIS A 40 7.51 -7.98 3.24
CA HIS A 40 7.09 -9.34 2.88
C HIS A 40 5.74 -9.70 3.50
N VAL A 41 5.55 -9.40 4.77
CA VAL A 41 4.29 -9.66 5.48
C VAL A 41 3.14 -8.87 4.86
N LEU A 42 3.33 -7.58 4.58
CA LEU A 42 2.29 -6.75 3.96
C LEU A 42 1.98 -7.17 2.52
N THR A 43 3.00 -7.54 1.74
CA THR A 43 2.78 -8.06 0.38
C THR A 43 2.03 -9.40 0.42
N GLY A 44 2.37 -10.28 1.35
CA GLY A 44 1.65 -11.52 1.59
C GLY A 44 0.20 -11.27 2.01
N LEU A 45 -0.02 -10.35 2.94
CA LEU A 45 -1.35 -9.97 3.40
C LEU A 45 -2.21 -9.39 2.26
N LEU A 46 -1.62 -8.55 1.40
CA LEU A 46 -2.28 -8.03 0.20
C LEU A 46 -2.70 -9.15 -0.74
N GLY A 47 -1.83 -10.13 -0.96
CA GLY A 47 -2.12 -11.32 -1.79
C GLY A 47 -3.26 -12.16 -1.20
N VAL A 48 -3.20 -12.44 0.11
CA VAL A 48 -4.25 -13.19 0.82
C VAL A 48 -5.58 -12.45 0.78
N ALA A 49 -5.58 -11.13 1.01
CA ALA A 49 -6.77 -10.30 0.91
C ALA A 49 -7.39 -10.39 -0.50
N LEU A 50 -6.59 -10.27 -1.55
CA LEU A 50 -7.05 -10.43 -2.93
C LEU A 50 -7.71 -11.79 -3.18
N ILE A 51 -7.11 -12.88 -2.68
CA ILE A 51 -7.66 -14.24 -2.83
C ILE A 51 -9.01 -14.37 -2.11
N ILE A 52 -9.11 -13.89 -0.86
CA ILE A 52 -10.34 -13.95 -0.08
C ILE A 52 -11.46 -13.17 -0.78
N ILE A 53 -11.15 -12.01 -1.32
CA ILE A 53 -12.09 -11.16 -2.04
C ILE A 53 -12.52 -11.82 -3.34
N ALA A 54 -11.59 -12.42 -4.10
CA ALA A 54 -11.88 -13.15 -5.31
C ALA A 54 -12.83 -14.31 -5.05
N ILE A 55 -12.57 -15.10 -4.00
CA ILE A 55 -13.44 -16.21 -3.57
C ILE A 55 -14.83 -15.67 -3.19
N GLY A 56 -14.92 -14.62 -2.37
CA GLY A 56 -16.19 -14.03 -1.97
C GLY A 56 -16.99 -13.47 -3.14
N ALA A 57 -16.34 -12.82 -4.12
CA ALA A 57 -16.97 -12.32 -5.33
C ALA A 57 -17.52 -13.46 -6.20
N VAL A 58 -16.73 -14.53 -6.38
CA VAL A 58 -17.14 -15.71 -7.15
C VAL A 58 -18.30 -16.43 -6.48
N MET A 59 -18.26 -16.58 -5.16
CA MET A 59 -19.35 -17.23 -4.40
C MET A 59 -20.67 -16.44 -4.47
N ARG A 60 -20.61 -15.10 -4.44
CA ARG A 60 -21.81 -14.25 -4.46
C ARG A 60 -22.38 -14.01 -5.85
N LEU A 61 -21.53 -13.81 -6.84
CA LEU A 61 -21.93 -13.35 -8.18
C LEU A 61 -21.84 -14.46 -9.24
N GLY A 62 -21.27 -15.61 -8.87
CA GLY A 62 -20.93 -16.70 -9.80
C GLY A 62 -19.60 -16.43 -10.51
N LEU A 63 -19.04 -17.47 -11.11
CA LEU A 63 -17.67 -17.47 -11.62
C LEU A 63 -17.43 -16.35 -12.64
N ARG A 64 -18.30 -16.22 -13.64
CA ARG A 64 -18.12 -15.25 -14.72
C ARG A 64 -18.31 -13.80 -14.27
N LYS A 65 -19.37 -13.51 -13.52
CA LYS A 65 -19.65 -12.16 -13.02
C LYS A 65 -18.69 -11.76 -11.91
N GLY A 66 -18.30 -12.70 -11.06
CA GLY A 66 -17.33 -12.48 -9.99
C GLY A 66 -15.96 -12.11 -10.53
N LEU A 67 -15.47 -12.81 -11.56
CA LEU A 67 -14.19 -12.48 -12.21
C LEU A 67 -14.22 -11.10 -12.90
N ILE A 68 -15.32 -10.79 -13.62
CA ILE A 68 -15.48 -9.48 -14.27
C ILE A 68 -15.51 -8.35 -13.22
N SER A 69 -16.13 -8.58 -12.07
CA SER A 69 -16.21 -7.58 -11.01
C SER A 69 -14.86 -7.26 -10.36
N LEU A 70 -13.87 -8.13 -10.45
CA LEU A 70 -12.52 -7.90 -9.94
C LEU A 70 -11.64 -7.06 -10.88
N VAL A 71 -11.99 -6.97 -12.17
CA VAL A 71 -11.20 -6.26 -13.18
C VAL A 71 -10.92 -4.80 -12.79
N PRO A 72 -11.90 -3.99 -12.35
CA PRO A 72 -11.61 -2.60 -11.95
C PRO A 72 -10.65 -2.50 -10.77
N SER A 73 -10.78 -3.39 -9.79
CA SER A 73 -9.91 -3.40 -8.60
C SER A 73 -8.48 -3.80 -8.95
N LEU A 74 -8.31 -4.80 -9.82
CA LEU A 74 -7.00 -5.22 -10.33
C LEU A 74 -6.37 -4.13 -11.20
N LEU A 75 -7.17 -3.46 -12.03
CA LEU A 75 -6.69 -2.35 -12.86
C LEU A 75 -6.22 -1.17 -12.00
N SER A 76 -6.97 -0.83 -10.95
CA SER A 76 -6.58 0.22 -9.99
C SER A 76 -5.28 -0.14 -9.26
N LEU A 77 -5.11 -1.39 -8.86
CA LEU A 77 -3.87 -1.88 -8.24
C LEU A 77 -2.69 -1.81 -9.22
N ALA A 78 -2.89 -2.24 -10.46
CA ALA A 78 -1.88 -2.17 -11.51
C ALA A 78 -1.51 -0.72 -11.83
N ALA A 79 -2.47 0.19 -11.90
CA ALA A 79 -2.23 1.61 -12.10
C ALA A 79 -1.43 2.23 -10.92
N GLY A 80 -1.75 1.85 -9.69
CA GLY A 80 -0.99 2.28 -8.51
C GLY A 80 0.46 1.79 -8.53
N LEU A 81 0.67 0.52 -8.89
CA LEU A 81 2.02 -0.05 -9.05
C LEU A 81 2.79 0.63 -10.20
N ALA A 82 2.12 0.89 -11.32
CA ALA A 82 2.72 1.60 -12.45
C ALA A 82 3.13 3.02 -12.05
N ALA A 83 2.29 3.76 -11.34
CA ALA A 83 2.60 5.10 -10.83
C ALA A 83 3.83 5.08 -9.92
N LEU A 84 3.95 4.10 -9.01
CA LEU A 84 5.13 3.93 -8.17
C LEU A 84 6.38 3.61 -8.98
N ALA A 85 6.25 2.76 -10.01
CA ALA A 85 7.35 2.42 -10.89
C ALA A 85 7.83 3.64 -11.72
N PHE A 86 6.91 4.44 -12.24
CA PHE A 86 7.24 5.66 -13.00
C PHE A 86 7.90 6.74 -12.14
N THR A 87 7.52 6.86 -10.87
CA THR A 87 8.12 7.82 -9.96
C THR A 87 9.47 7.35 -9.40
N GLY A 88 9.90 6.13 -9.73
CA GLY A 88 11.14 5.53 -9.21
C GLY A 88 11.15 5.35 -7.69
N GLN A 89 9.99 5.44 -7.05
CA GLN A 89 9.87 5.30 -5.61
C GLN A 89 9.98 3.82 -5.21
N PRO A 90 10.83 3.49 -4.23
CA PRO A 90 10.92 2.12 -3.74
C PRO A 90 9.61 1.69 -3.08
N LEU A 91 9.27 0.41 -3.21
CA LEU A 91 8.16 -0.19 -2.47
C LEU A 91 8.48 -0.18 -0.97
N ASN A 92 8.07 0.87 -0.31
CA ASN A 92 8.15 1.01 1.14
C ASN A 92 6.82 0.63 1.80
N ILE A 93 6.79 0.61 3.13
CA ILE A 93 5.59 0.27 3.91
C ILE A 93 4.42 1.20 3.59
N PHE A 94 4.69 2.49 3.41
CA PHE A 94 3.66 3.48 3.09
C PHE A 94 3.05 3.25 1.71
N SER A 95 3.88 2.90 0.71
CA SER A 95 3.42 2.53 -0.63
C SER A 95 2.53 1.28 -0.58
N LEU A 96 2.90 0.27 0.22
CA LEU A 96 2.09 -0.93 0.40
C LEU A 96 0.77 -0.64 1.10
N LEU A 97 0.77 0.20 2.14
CA LEU A 97 -0.46 0.64 2.81
C LEU A 97 -1.37 1.41 1.85
N ALA A 98 -0.81 2.28 1.00
CA ALA A 98 -1.57 2.97 -0.03
C ALA A 98 -2.19 2.00 -1.04
N LEU A 99 -1.47 0.96 -1.47
CA LEU A 99 -2.00 -0.08 -2.36
C LEU A 99 -3.12 -0.89 -1.72
N VAL A 100 -2.99 -1.22 -0.43
CA VAL A 100 -4.07 -1.88 0.35
C VAL A 100 -5.31 -0.98 0.41
N LEU A 101 -5.11 0.32 0.64
CA LEU A 101 -6.21 1.29 0.66
C LEU A 101 -6.89 1.39 -0.72
N VAL A 102 -6.12 1.50 -1.80
CA VAL A 102 -6.62 1.53 -3.19
C VAL A 102 -7.42 0.27 -3.49
N LEU A 103 -6.92 -0.89 -3.08
CA LEU A 103 -7.60 -2.16 -3.25
C LEU A 103 -8.94 -2.16 -2.48
N GLY A 104 -8.93 -1.77 -1.20
CA GLY A 104 -10.13 -1.73 -0.36
C GLY A 104 -11.22 -0.80 -0.91
N ILE A 105 -10.84 0.38 -1.36
CA ILE A 105 -11.75 1.35 -1.99
C ILE A 105 -12.28 0.79 -3.31
N GLY A 106 -11.41 0.22 -4.16
CA GLY A 106 -11.78 -0.35 -5.45
C GLY A 106 -12.81 -1.47 -5.33
N ILE A 107 -12.62 -2.35 -4.34
CA ILE A 107 -13.57 -3.44 -4.06
C ILE A 107 -14.91 -2.91 -3.58
N ASN A 108 -14.88 -1.92 -2.69
CA ASN A 108 -16.10 -1.33 -2.16
C ASN A 108 -16.96 -0.74 -3.29
N TYR A 109 -16.35 -0.05 -4.24
CA TYR A 109 -17.05 0.45 -5.42
C TYR A 109 -17.56 -0.66 -6.34
N THR A 110 -16.76 -1.70 -6.53
CA THR A 110 -17.17 -2.85 -7.36
C THR A 110 -18.39 -3.58 -6.75
N LEU A 111 -18.39 -3.81 -5.43
CA LEU A 111 -19.50 -4.43 -4.72
C LEU A 111 -20.76 -3.55 -4.77
N PHE A 112 -20.60 -2.23 -4.70
CA PHE A 112 -21.71 -1.31 -4.79
C PHE A 112 -22.37 -1.34 -6.17
N PHE A 113 -21.59 -1.40 -7.25
CA PHE A 113 -22.08 -1.53 -8.61
C PHE A 113 -22.74 -2.90 -8.88
N SER A 114 -22.28 -3.93 -8.20
CA SER A 114 -22.80 -5.30 -8.35
C SER A 114 -24.07 -5.54 -7.55
N ASN A 115 -24.57 -4.54 -6.81
CA ASN A 115 -25.77 -4.68 -5.99
C ASN A 115 -27.04 -4.63 -6.87
N PRO A 116 -27.82 -5.72 -6.97
CA PRO A 116 -28.99 -5.77 -7.85
C PRO A 116 -30.19 -4.94 -7.37
N ARG A 117 -30.11 -4.36 -6.15
CA ARG A 117 -31.21 -3.59 -5.54
C ARG A 117 -31.19 -2.10 -5.86
N GLY A 118 -30.13 -1.59 -6.46
CA GLY A 118 -30.02 -0.17 -6.87
C GLY A 118 -30.27 0.01 -8.35
N THR A 119 -30.82 1.17 -8.74
CA THR A 119 -30.81 1.55 -10.17
C THR A 119 -29.37 1.87 -10.58
N PRO A 120 -28.95 1.55 -11.82
CA PRO A 120 -27.59 1.85 -12.28
C PRO A 120 -27.23 3.32 -12.14
N LEU A 121 -28.19 4.21 -12.31
CA LEU A 121 -28.01 5.66 -12.22
C LEU A 121 -27.72 6.12 -10.79
N THR A 122 -28.46 5.62 -9.79
CA THR A 122 -28.22 5.94 -8.38
C THR A 122 -26.87 5.42 -7.89
N SER A 123 -26.47 4.24 -8.34
CA SER A 123 -25.15 3.69 -8.04
C SER A 123 -24.03 4.56 -8.65
N LEU A 124 -24.20 5.02 -9.87
CA LEU A 124 -23.23 5.85 -10.57
C LEU A 124 -23.07 7.20 -9.88
N VAL A 125 -24.17 7.87 -9.51
CA VAL A 125 -24.15 9.14 -8.78
C VAL A 125 -23.47 8.98 -7.42
N ALA A 126 -23.81 7.93 -6.66
CA ALA A 126 -23.23 7.69 -5.34
C ALA A 126 -21.71 7.45 -5.42
N ILE A 127 -21.26 6.67 -6.40
CA ILE A 127 -19.83 6.41 -6.60
C ILE A 127 -19.08 7.66 -7.05
N THR A 128 -19.66 8.42 -7.96
CA THR A 128 -19.04 9.68 -8.42
C THR A 128 -18.90 10.66 -7.26
N LEU A 129 -19.94 10.79 -6.42
CA LEU A 129 -19.90 11.65 -5.25
C LEU A 129 -18.85 11.17 -4.22
N ALA A 130 -18.79 9.88 -3.96
CA ALA A 130 -17.78 9.28 -3.08
C ALA A 130 -16.36 9.49 -3.62
N MET A 131 -16.15 9.33 -4.91
CA MET A 131 -14.86 9.58 -5.56
C MET A 131 -14.44 11.05 -5.41
N ILE A 132 -15.35 12.00 -5.68
CA ILE A 132 -15.08 13.44 -5.54
C ILE A 132 -14.71 13.76 -4.08
N THR A 133 -15.46 13.23 -3.11
CA THR A 133 -15.20 13.44 -1.67
C THR A 133 -13.84 12.91 -1.29
N THR A 134 -13.49 11.70 -1.74
CA THR A 134 -12.18 11.08 -1.46
C THR A 134 -11.04 11.88 -2.06
N LEU A 135 -11.18 12.33 -3.33
CA LEU A 135 -10.18 13.16 -4.00
C LEU A 135 -9.99 14.51 -3.30
N LEU A 136 -11.07 15.14 -2.86
CA LEU A 136 -11.00 16.40 -2.11
C LEU A 136 -10.31 16.20 -0.75
N THR A 137 -10.67 15.15 -0.02
CA THR A 137 -10.10 14.88 1.30
C THR A 137 -8.59 14.55 1.20
N LEU A 138 -8.21 13.65 0.29
CA LEU A 138 -6.81 13.29 0.08
C LEU A 138 -6.02 14.45 -0.54
N GLY A 139 -6.63 15.22 -1.45
CA GLY A 139 -6.01 16.41 -2.04
C GLY A 139 -5.71 17.46 -0.97
N MET A 140 -6.68 17.75 -0.09
CA MET A 140 -6.45 18.67 1.04
C MET A 140 -5.34 18.17 1.97
N LEU A 141 -5.27 16.86 2.23
CA LEU A 141 -4.23 16.29 3.07
C LEU A 141 -2.84 16.48 2.45
N VAL A 142 -2.70 16.26 1.14
CA VAL A 142 -1.43 16.48 0.42
C VAL A 142 -1.01 17.95 0.46
N PHE A 143 -1.95 18.87 0.22
CA PHE A 143 -1.67 20.31 0.31
C PHE A 143 -1.33 20.76 1.73
N SER A 144 -1.97 20.20 2.74
CA SER A 144 -1.66 20.47 4.16
C SER A 144 -0.26 20.00 4.54
N ALA A 145 0.15 18.83 4.07
CA ALA A 145 1.48 18.27 4.37
C ALA A 145 2.61 19.09 3.73
N THR A 146 2.36 19.73 2.57
CA THR A 146 3.37 20.56 1.89
C THR A 146 3.56 21.95 2.52
N GLN A 147 2.64 22.40 3.34
CA GLN A 147 2.77 23.70 4.07
C GLN A 147 3.46 23.56 5.44
N ALA A 148 3.74 22.34 5.91
CA ALA A 148 4.37 22.08 7.19
C ALA A 148 5.90 21.85 7.10
N ILE A 149 6.51 22.13 5.95
CA ILE A 149 7.95 22.19 5.69
C ILE A 149 8.29 23.65 5.39
#